data_2f33df6432c82a1af3afa9eab8ee7438
#
_entry.id   2f33df6432c82a1af3afa9eab8ee7438
#
_cell.length_a   1.000
_cell.length_b   1.000
_cell.length_c   1.000
_cell.angle_alpha   90.00
_cell.angle_beta   90.00
_cell.angle_gamma   90.00
#
_symmetry.space_group_name_H-M   'P 1'
#
loop_
_entity.id
_entity.type
_entity.pdbx_description
1 polymer ?
#
loop_
_entity_poly.entity_id
_entity_poly.type
_entity_poly.pdbx_seq_one_letter_code
_entity_poly.pdbx_strand_id
1 'polypeptide(L)'
;MPELASRAHQQNIVPVVHEALKRAGVTKEELSAVAFTRGPGLMGSLLVGVSFAKGFARALGIPMIDVNHLTGHVLAHFIKAEGEENVQPEFPFLCLLVSGGNSQIILVKAYNDMEILGQTIDDAAGEAIDKCSKVMGLGYPGGPIIDRLARQGNPKAFTFSKPHIPGLDYSFSGLKTSFLYSLRDWIKDCLLYTSPSPRDISGSR
;
A
#
# COMPACT_ATOMS: atom_id res chain seq x y z
N MET A 1 10.49 6.70 7.76
CA MET A 1 10.78 7.20 9.12
C MET A 1 9.46 7.59 9.80
N PRO A 2 8.95 6.75 10.73
CA PRO A 2 7.60 6.95 11.34
C PRO A 2 7.45 8.28 12.09
N GLU A 3 8.51 8.74 12.75
CA GLU A 3 8.49 9.99 13.52
C GLU A 3 8.31 11.24 12.63
N LEU A 4 8.97 11.29 11.48
CA LEU A 4 8.80 12.40 10.54
C LEU A 4 7.36 12.47 10.00
N ALA A 5 6.76 11.31 9.72
CA ALA A 5 5.36 11.24 9.29
C ALA A 5 4.41 11.78 10.38
N SER A 6 4.61 11.39 11.64
CA SER A 6 3.81 11.88 12.76
C SER A 6 3.91 13.38 12.94
N ARG A 7 5.12 13.95 12.85
CA ARG A 7 5.34 15.41 12.92
C ARG A 7 4.67 16.15 11.76
N ALA A 8 4.77 15.62 10.54
CA ALA A 8 4.09 16.20 9.39
C ALA A 8 2.57 16.17 9.54
N HIS A 9 1.99 15.07 10.04
CA HIS A 9 0.56 14.99 10.34
C HIS A 9 0.15 16.02 11.39
N GLN A 10 0.94 16.18 12.47
CA GLN A 10 0.65 17.16 13.51
C GLN A 10 0.62 18.60 12.98
N GLN A 11 1.53 18.94 12.07
CA GLN A 11 1.57 20.27 11.45
C GLN A 11 0.41 20.51 10.48
N ASN A 12 -0.02 19.47 9.77
CA ASN A 12 -0.94 19.61 8.64
C ASN A 12 -2.40 19.35 9.00
N ILE A 13 -2.72 18.67 10.12
CA ILE A 13 -4.09 18.23 10.39
C ILE A 13 -5.09 19.39 10.52
N VAL A 14 -4.70 20.47 11.18
CA VAL A 14 -5.56 21.64 11.33
C VAL A 14 -5.80 22.36 10.00
N PRO A 15 -4.75 22.74 9.23
CA PRO A 15 -4.93 23.32 7.89
C PRO A 15 -5.76 22.44 6.95
N VAL A 16 -5.56 21.12 6.97
CA VAL A 16 -6.30 20.18 6.11
C VAL A 16 -7.78 20.15 6.47
N VAL A 17 -8.13 20.06 7.76
CA VAL A 17 -9.53 20.10 8.20
C VAL A 17 -10.17 21.45 7.89
N HIS A 18 -9.47 22.55 8.09
CA HIS A 18 -9.97 23.88 7.72
C HIS A 18 -10.27 23.98 6.22
N GLU A 19 -9.34 23.54 5.39
CA GLU A 19 -9.54 23.56 3.92
C GLU A 19 -10.67 22.63 3.47
N ALA A 20 -10.83 21.45 4.12
CA ALA A 20 -11.92 20.53 3.84
C ALA A 20 -13.30 21.16 4.12
N LEU A 21 -13.46 21.80 5.27
CA LEU A 21 -14.69 22.52 5.63
C LEU A 21 -14.99 23.65 4.64
N LYS A 22 -13.96 24.43 4.28
CA LYS A 22 -14.09 25.52 3.29
C LYS A 22 -14.54 25.01 1.93
N ARG A 23 -13.94 23.93 1.43
CA ARG A 23 -14.34 23.32 0.14
C ARG A 23 -15.74 22.74 0.17
N ALA A 24 -16.13 22.15 1.29
CA ALA A 24 -17.48 21.62 1.49
C ALA A 24 -18.53 22.74 1.64
N GLY A 25 -18.12 23.99 1.87
CA GLY A 25 -19.04 25.10 2.12
C GLY A 25 -19.81 24.98 3.43
N VAL A 26 -19.26 24.22 4.41
CA VAL A 26 -19.90 24.01 5.71
C VAL A 26 -19.05 24.57 6.85
N THR A 27 -19.71 24.93 7.95
CA THR A 27 -19.06 25.35 9.19
C THR A 27 -18.83 24.13 10.09
N LYS A 28 -17.94 24.25 11.06
CA LYS A 28 -17.69 23.17 12.02
C LYS A 28 -18.90 22.88 12.92
N GLU A 29 -19.75 23.87 13.14
CA GLU A 29 -20.97 23.77 13.93
C GLU A 29 -22.08 22.95 13.24
N GLU A 30 -22.02 22.79 11.93
CA GLU A 30 -22.94 21.99 11.13
C GLU A 30 -22.57 20.50 11.10
N LEU A 31 -21.43 20.14 11.68
CA LEU A 31 -20.98 18.74 11.71
C LEU A 31 -21.79 17.92 12.73
N SER A 32 -22.26 16.75 12.29
CA SER A 32 -23.01 15.82 13.15
C SER A 32 -22.12 14.80 13.86
N ALA A 33 -20.92 14.52 13.36
CA ALA A 33 -19.97 13.55 13.91
C ALA A 33 -18.56 13.79 13.37
N VAL A 34 -17.56 13.21 14.04
CA VAL A 34 -16.17 13.14 13.56
C VAL A 34 -15.79 11.69 13.35
N ALA A 35 -15.58 11.28 12.10
CA ALA A 35 -15.02 9.99 11.77
C ALA A 35 -13.48 10.06 11.76
N PHE A 36 -12.83 9.03 12.30
CA PHE A 36 -11.37 8.96 12.34
C PHE A 36 -10.85 7.53 12.13
N THR A 37 -9.67 7.40 11.55
CA THR A 37 -9.03 6.09 11.36
C THR A 37 -8.49 5.57 12.69
N ARG A 38 -9.07 4.46 13.19
CA ARG A 38 -8.60 3.75 14.38
C ARG A 38 -7.32 2.95 14.12
N GLY A 39 -7.18 2.39 12.95
CA GLY A 39 -6.10 1.49 12.50
C GLY A 39 -6.57 0.55 11.38
N PRO A 40 -5.66 -0.29 10.89
CA PRO A 40 -4.21 -0.33 11.11
C PRO A 40 -3.47 0.89 10.53
N GLY A 41 -2.21 1.09 10.97
CA GLY A 41 -1.36 2.16 10.47
C GLY A 41 -0.20 2.49 11.43
N LEU A 42 0.62 3.46 11.07
CA LEU A 42 1.74 3.91 11.90
C LEU A 42 1.22 4.53 13.20
N MET A 43 1.60 3.96 14.34
CA MET A 43 1.11 4.32 15.66
C MET A 43 1.16 5.84 15.93
N GLY A 44 2.29 6.49 15.66
CA GLY A 44 2.45 7.91 15.88
C GLY A 44 1.51 8.77 15.02
N SER A 45 1.28 8.39 13.76
CA SER A 45 0.34 9.08 12.85
C SER A 45 -1.11 8.86 13.29
N LEU A 46 -1.46 7.63 13.71
CA LEU A 46 -2.79 7.33 14.26
C LEU A 46 -3.07 8.14 15.53
N LEU A 47 -2.09 8.24 16.45
CA LEU A 47 -2.23 9.04 17.67
C LEU A 47 -2.51 10.51 17.39
N VAL A 48 -1.88 11.11 16.39
CA VAL A 48 -2.17 12.49 15.96
C VAL A 48 -3.63 12.62 15.52
N GLY A 49 -4.09 11.74 14.62
CA GLY A 49 -5.46 11.75 14.11
C GLY A 49 -6.50 11.54 15.20
N VAL A 50 -6.30 10.53 16.04
CA VAL A 50 -7.21 10.19 17.16
C VAL A 50 -7.27 11.32 18.19
N SER A 51 -6.12 11.90 18.57
CA SER A 51 -6.07 12.98 19.55
C SER A 51 -6.75 14.24 19.03
N PHE A 52 -6.53 14.59 17.76
CA PHE A 52 -7.23 15.70 17.12
C PHE A 52 -8.74 15.45 17.07
N ALA A 53 -9.19 14.30 16.58
CA ALA A 53 -10.60 13.95 16.48
C ALA A 53 -11.29 14.00 17.86
N LYS A 54 -10.62 13.49 18.90
CA LYS A 54 -11.11 13.55 20.29
C LYS A 54 -11.31 14.99 20.79
N GLY A 55 -10.29 15.84 20.60
CA GLY A 55 -10.37 17.24 21.00
C GLY A 55 -11.44 17.99 20.23
N PHE A 56 -11.51 17.77 18.92
CA PHE A 56 -12.45 18.45 18.03
C PHE A 56 -13.91 18.04 18.30
N ALA A 57 -14.19 16.74 18.39
CA ALA A 57 -15.53 16.24 18.70
C ALA A 57 -16.00 16.68 20.08
N ARG A 58 -15.10 16.65 21.10
CA ARG A 58 -15.42 17.10 22.45
C ARG A 58 -15.75 18.60 22.50
N ALA A 59 -14.99 19.42 21.77
CA ALA A 59 -15.22 20.87 21.71
C ALA A 59 -16.56 21.23 21.07
N LEU A 60 -17.03 20.42 20.12
CA LEU A 60 -18.30 20.62 19.42
C LEU A 60 -19.48 19.88 20.09
N GLY A 61 -19.23 19.00 21.04
CA GLY A 61 -20.27 18.18 21.68
C GLY A 61 -20.89 17.13 20.77
N ILE A 62 -20.16 16.66 19.75
CA ILE A 62 -20.64 15.70 18.75
C ILE A 62 -19.97 14.33 18.91
N PRO A 63 -20.60 13.23 18.43
CA PRO A 63 -20.05 11.89 18.54
C PRO A 63 -18.82 11.65 17.68
N MET A 64 -18.02 10.66 18.09
CA MET A 64 -16.90 10.13 17.32
C MET A 64 -17.26 8.77 16.71
N ILE A 65 -16.78 8.52 15.49
CA ILE A 65 -16.95 7.25 14.78
C ILE A 65 -15.57 6.71 14.44
N ASP A 66 -15.22 5.55 15.01
CA ASP A 66 -13.99 4.87 14.66
C ASP A 66 -14.14 4.07 13.36
N VAL A 67 -13.18 4.22 12.46
CA VAL A 67 -13.16 3.58 11.14
C VAL A 67 -11.91 2.71 11.01
N ASN A 68 -12.11 1.47 10.58
CA ASN A 68 -11.00 0.62 10.18
C ASN A 68 -10.46 1.07 8.80
N HIS A 69 -9.15 1.27 8.70
CA HIS A 69 -8.49 1.77 7.49
C HIS A 69 -8.75 0.86 6.27
N LEU A 70 -8.69 -0.46 6.47
CA LEU A 70 -8.89 -1.44 5.38
C LEU A 70 -10.35 -1.49 4.94
N THR A 71 -11.30 -1.40 5.86
CA THR A 71 -12.72 -1.23 5.55
C THR A 71 -12.95 0.05 4.74
N GLY A 72 -12.25 1.14 5.09
CA GLY A 72 -12.28 2.38 4.32
C GLY A 72 -11.82 2.20 2.86
N HIS A 73 -10.77 1.40 2.62
CA HIS A 73 -10.35 1.05 1.27
C HIS A 73 -11.42 0.28 0.48
N VAL A 74 -12.06 -0.71 1.12
CA VAL A 74 -13.15 -1.46 0.48
C VAL A 74 -14.33 -0.56 0.16
N LEU A 75 -14.75 0.28 1.11
CA LEU A 75 -15.90 1.17 0.95
C LEU A 75 -15.63 2.35 0.00
N ALA A 76 -14.38 2.64 -0.33
CA ALA A 76 -14.03 3.66 -1.31
C ALA A 76 -14.64 3.40 -2.70
N HIS A 77 -14.93 2.13 -3.04
CA HIS A 77 -15.62 1.78 -4.28
C HIS A 77 -17.06 2.32 -4.39
N PHE A 78 -17.66 2.70 -3.27
CA PHE A 78 -19.00 3.28 -3.23
C PHE A 78 -19.00 4.81 -3.29
N ILE A 79 -17.83 5.45 -3.29
CA ILE A 79 -17.71 6.90 -3.45
C ILE A 79 -17.94 7.24 -4.92
N LYS A 80 -18.90 8.14 -5.18
CA LYS A 80 -19.15 8.69 -6.49
C LYS A 80 -18.43 10.02 -6.64
N ALA A 81 -17.55 10.14 -7.62
CA ALA A 81 -17.02 11.43 -8.03
C ALA A 81 -17.99 12.12 -9.00
N GLU A 82 -18.05 13.43 -8.93
CA GLU A 82 -18.92 14.22 -9.82
C GLU A 82 -18.48 14.04 -11.29
N GLY A 83 -19.41 13.62 -12.14
CA GLY A 83 -19.14 13.38 -13.57
C GLY A 83 -18.50 12.02 -13.90
N GLU A 84 -18.31 11.13 -12.94
CA GLU A 84 -17.85 9.77 -13.20
C GLU A 84 -18.99 8.73 -13.09
N GLU A 85 -19.15 7.93 -14.15
CA GLU A 85 -20.01 6.73 -14.14
C GLU A 85 -19.23 5.57 -13.53
N ASN A 86 -19.09 5.54 -12.20
CA ASN A 86 -18.50 4.40 -11.52
C ASN A 86 -19.53 3.30 -11.33
N VAL A 87 -19.26 2.13 -11.90
CA VAL A 87 -20.02 0.91 -11.63
C VAL A 87 -19.79 0.52 -10.17
N GLN A 88 -20.83 0.64 -9.35
CA GLN A 88 -20.74 0.21 -7.95
C GLN A 88 -20.92 -1.31 -7.87
N PRO A 89 -20.10 -1.98 -7.03
CA PRO A 89 -20.27 -3.42 -6.82
C PRO A 89 -21.60 -3.71 -6.10
N GLU A 90 -22.26 -4.78 -6.51
CA GLU A 90 -23.45 -5.30 -5.82
C GLU A 90 -23.05 -6.36 -4.80
N PHE A 91 -23.71 -6.36 -3.65
CA PHE A 91 -23.48 -7.36 -2.60
C PHE A 91 -24.12 -8.72 -2.93
N PRO A 92 -23.48 -9.85 -2.59
CA PRO A 92 -22.11 -9.95 -2.08
C PRO A 92 -21.07 -9.89 -3.20
N PHE A 93 -19.88 -9.39 -2.91
CA PHE A 93 -18.76 -9.38 -3.86
C PHE A 93 -17.42 -9.74 -3.18
N LEU A 94 -16.44 -10.17 -3.99
CA LEU A 94 -15.07 -10.38 -3.55
C LEU A 94 -14.25 -9.11 -3.77
N CYS A 95 -13.56 -8.68 -2.73
CA CYS A 95 -12.59 -7.59 -2.80
C CYS A 95 -11.18 -8.12 -2.61
N LEU A 96 -10.32 -7.92 -3.61
CA LEU A 96 -8.88 -8.12 -3.47
C LEU A 96 -8.24 -6.80 -3.01
N LEU A 97 -7.96 -6.70 -1.73
CA LEU A 97 -7.28 -5.56 -1.15
C LEU A 97 -5.78 -5.76 -1.24
N VAL A 98 -5.10 -4.89 -2.01
CA VAL A 98 -3.64 -4.92 -2.20
C VAL A 98 -3.06 -3.56 -1.91
N SER A 99 -2.14 -3.49 -0.95
CA SER A 99 -1.48 -2.25 -0.56
C SER A 99 -0.02 -2.47 -0.17
N GLY A 100 0.66 -1.42 0.26
CA GLY A 100 2.03 -1.49 0.77
C GLY A 100 2.19 -2.29 2.05
N GLY A 101 1.16 -2.34 2.90
CA GLY A 101 1.24 -3.01 4.19
C GLY A 101 0.21 -4.13 4.40
N ASN A 102 -0.72 -4.31 3.47
CA ASN A 102 -1.79 -5.30 3.60
C ASN A 102 -2.12 -5.94 2.25
N SER A 103 -2.39 -7.23 2.27
CA SER A 103 -2.89 -7.97 1.11
C SER A 103 -3.89 -9.00 1.61
N GLN A 104 -5.17 -8.87 1.21
CA GLN A 104 -6.29 -9.68 1.71
C GLN A 104 -7.30 -9.96 0.62
N ILE A 105 -7.94 -11.13 0.70
CA ILE A 105 -9.13 -11.50 -0.06
C ILE A 105 -10.30 -11.40 0.90
N ILE A 106 -11.26 -10.53 0.60
CA ILE A 106 -12.37 -10.19 1.49
C ILE A 106 -13.68 -10.48 0.77
N LEU A 107 -14.56 -11.24 1.41
CA LEU A 107 -15.96 -11.38 1.01
C LEU A 107 -16.76 -10.25 1.67
N VAL A 108 -17.29 -9.37 0.86
CA VAL A 108 -18.10 -8.23 1.30
C VAL A 108 -19.56 -8.58 1.11
N LYS A 109 -20.26 -8.86 2.22
CA LYS A 109 -21.66 -9.26 2.23
C LYS A 109 -22.60 -8.07 2.38
N ALA A 110 -22.14 -7.03 3.10
CA ALA A 110 -22.83 -5.77 3.31
C ALA A 110 -21.81 -4.69 3.74
N TYR A 111 -22.22 -3.43 3.87
CA TYR A 111 -21.35 -2.34 4.32
C TYR A 111 -20.63 -2.61 5.66
N ASN A 112 -21.30 -3.33 6.57
CA ASN A 112 -20.80 -3.64 7.90
C ASN A 112 -20.53 -5.14 8.11
N ASP A 113 -20.63 -5.96 7.05
CA ASP A 113 -20.43 -7.40 7.10
C ASP A 113 -19.38 -7.80 6.07
N MET A 114 -18.15 -7.98 6.55
CA MET A 114 -16.98 -8.32 5.74
C MET A 114 -16.23 -9.47 6.39
N GLU A 115 -15.89 -10.48 5.61
CA GLU A 115 -15.19 -11.68 6.06
C GLU A 115 -13.86 -11.81 5.29
N ILE A 116 -12.75 -11.92 6.01
CA ILE A 116 -11.44 -12.19 5.41
C ILE A 116 -11.38 -13.68 5.09
N LEU A 117 -11.33 -14.02 3.80
CA LEU A 117 -11.22 -15.39 3.32
C LEU A 117 -9.78 -15.86 3.20
N GLY A 118 -8.85 -14.96 2.97
CA GLY A 118 -7.42 -15.23 2.88
C GLY A 118 -6.60 -13.96 2.96
N GLN A 119 -5.35 -14.11 3.38
CA GLN A 119 -4.42 -12.99 3.52
C GLN A 119 -2.98 -13.44 3.31
N THR A 120 -2.10 -12.47 3.12
CA THR A 120 -0.68 -12.81 3.14
C THR A 120 -0.24 -13.23 4.54
N ILE A 121 0.58 -14.27 4.61
CA ILE A 121 1.16 -14.78 5.87
C ILE A 121 2.50 -14.12 6.20
N ASP A 122 3.02 -13.30 5.29
CA ASP A 122 4.32 -12.63 5.42
C ASP A 122 4.28 -11.21 4.83
N ASP A 123 5.16 -10.89 3.86
CA ASP A 123 5.17 -9.57 3.22
C ASP A 123 3.84 -9.28 2.50
N ALA A 124 3.38 -8.05 2.53
CA ALA A 124 2.35 -7.58 1.62
C ALA A 124 2.90 -7.46 0.18
N ALA A 125 2.03 -7.50 -0.82
CA ALA A 125 2.44 -7.40 -2.23
C ALA A 125 3.25 -6.13 -2.51
N GLY A 126 2.78 -4.97 -2.05
CA GLY A 126 3.48 -3.69 -2.23
C GLY A 126 4.82 -3.67 -1.51
N GLU A 127 4.90 -4.23 -0.30
CA GLU A 127 6.16 -4.33 0.45
C GLU A 127 7.18 -5.22 -0.28
N ALA A 128 6.74 -6.36 -0.83
CA ALA A 128 7.60 -7.23 -1.61
C ALA A 128 8.14 -6.53 -2.86
N ILE A 129 7.28 -5.78 -3.57
CA ILE A 129 7.67 -4.98 -4.74
C ILE A 129 8.65 -3.87 -4.35
N ASP A 130 8.42 -3.15 -3.26
CA ASP A 130 9.32 -2.09 -2.77
C ASP A 130 10.70 -2.65 -2.40
N LYS A 131 10.75 -3.83 -1.78
CA LYS A 131 12.00 -4.53 -1.47
C LYS A 131 12.77 -4.92 -2.75
N CYS A 132 12.06 -5.43 -3.76
CA CYS A 132 12.67 -5.75 -5.06
C CYS A 132 13.18 -4.49 -5.77
N SER A 133 12.39 -3.41 -5.78
CA SER A 133 12.77 -2.11 -6.33
C SER A 133 14.05 -1.57 -5.70
N LYS A 134 14.14 -1.62 -4.38
CA LYS A 134 15.31 -1.17 -3.64
C LYS A 134 16.58 -1.93 -4.05
N VAL A 135 16.48 -3.24 -4.23
CA VAL A 135 17.64 -4.08 -4.64
C VAL A 135 18.05 -3.79 -6.07
N MET A 136 17.11 -3.46 -6.94
CA MET A 136 17.39 -3.02 -8.32
C MET A 136 17.92 -1.57 -8.42
N GLY A 137 17.97 -0.83 -7.31
CA GLY A 137 18.39 0.57 -7.31
C GLY A 137 17.37 1.54 -7.92
N LEU A 138 16.10 1.15 -8.05
CA LEU A 138 15.06 1.95 -8.71
C LEU A 138 14.41 3.00 -7.80
N GLY A 139 14.69 2.99 -6.49
CA GLY A 139 14.15 3.97 -5.54
C GLY A 139 12.87 3.52 -4.84
N TYR A 140 12.20 4.49 -4.20
CA TYR A 140 11.00 4.30 -3.38
C TYR A 140 10.00 5.45 -3.61
N PRO A 141 8.68 5.19 -3.70
CA PRO A 141 8.03 3.87 -3.70
C PRO A 141 8.28 3.09 -4.99
N GLY A 142 8.53 1.77 -4.86
CA GLY A 142 8.91 0.91 -5.99
C GLY A 142 7.76 0.52 -6.89
N GLY A 143 6.55 0.40 -6.34
CA GLY A 143 5.37 -0.06 -7.07
C GLY A 143 5.12 0.69 -8.38
N PRO A 144 4.93 2.02 -8.38
CA PRO A 144 4.68 2.79 -9.60
C PRO A 144 5.84 2.74 -10.60
N ILE A 145 7.08 2.62 -10.12
CA ILE A 145 8.27 2.53 -10.99
C ILE A 145 8.30 1.19 -11.70
N ILE A 146 8.13 0.10 -10.95
CA ILE A 146 8.12 -1.26 -11.50
C ILE A 146 6.94 -1.45 -12.46
N ASP A 147 5.73 -0.98 -12.11
CA ASP A 147 4.57 -1.07 -13.01
C ASP A 147 4.83 -0.39 -14.36
N ARG A 148 5.39 0.81 -14.35
CA ARG A 148 5.74 1.53 -15.58
C ARG A 148 6.76 0.77 -16.42
N LEU A 149 7.81 0.22 -15.80
CA LEU A 149 8.84 -0.55 -16.49
C LEU A 149 8.33 -1.89 -17.01
N ALA A 150 7.48 -2.56 -16.23
CA ALA A 150 6.90 -3.85 -16.58
C ALA A 150 6.04 -3.80 -17.86
N ARG A 151 5.38 -2.67 -18.13
CA ARG A 151 4.60 -2.46 -19.37
C ARG A 151 5.46 -2.53 -20.64
N GLN A 152 6.76 -2.31 -20.52
CA GLN A 152 7.74 -2.37 -21.63
C GLN A 152 8.46 -3.72 -21.67
N GLY A 153 8.26 -4.58 -20.69
CA GLY A 153 8.93 -5.84 -20.51
C GLY A 153 8.18 -7.03 -21.13
N ASN A 154 8.87 -8.17 -21.19
CA ASN A 154 8.27 -9.44 -21.56
C ASN A 154 7.84 -10.18 -20.25
N PRO A 155 6.54 -10.35 -19.96
CA PRO A 155 6.07 -11.00 -18.74
C PRO A 155 6.42 -12.49 -18.65
N LYS A 156 6.92 -13.10 -19.73
CA LYS A 156 7.32 -14.51 -19.80
C LYS A 156 8.85 -14.70 -19.84
N ALA A 157 9.62 -13.63 -19.71
CA ALA A 157 11.08 -13.70 -19.79
C ALA A 157 11.71 -14.48 -18.64
N PHE A 158 11.06 -14.46 -17.48
CA PHE A 158 11.56 -15.10 -16.26
C PHE A 158 10.48 -15.88 -15.55
N THR A 159 10.88 -16.95 -14.86
CA THR A 159 9.99 -17.76 -14.04
C THR A 159 10.47 -17.69 -12.59
N PHE A 160 9.59 -17.27 -11.71
CA PHE A 160 9.84 -17.21 -10.26
C PHE A 160 9.06 -18.28 -9.52
N SER A 161 9.56 -18.65 -8.35
CA SER A 161 8.88 -19.55 -7.44
C SER A 161 7.50 -19.02 -7.07
N LYS A 162 6.49 -19.91 -7.12
CA LYS A 162 5.14 -19.63 -6.65
C LYS A 162 4.94 -20.39 -5.35
N PRO A 163 4.97 -19.74 -4.19
CA PRO A 163 4.69 -20.39 -2.92
C PRO A 163 3.30 -21.03 -2.95
N HIS A 164 3.22 -22.26 -2.47
CA HIS A 164 1.94 -22.96 -2.32
C HIS A 164 1.56 -22.98 -0.83
N ILE A 165 0.50 -22.26 -0.51
CA ILE A 165 -0.05 -22.18 0.85
C ILE A 165 -1.42 -22.83 0.83
N PRO A 166 -1.77 -23.66 1.82
CA PRO A 166 -3.09 -24.26 1.92
C PRO A 166 -4.20 -23.20 2.08
N GLY A 167 -5.37 -23.47 1.51
CA GLY A 167 -6.51 -22.56 1.59
C GLY A 167 -6.41 -21.36 0.64
N LEU A 168 -6.86 -20.21 1.10
CA LEU A 168 -6.86 -18.94 0.36
C LEU A 168 -5.77 -17.96 0.84
N ASP A 169 -4.98 -18.36 1.82
CA ASP A 169 -3.81 -17.61 2.24
C ASP A 169 -2.69 -17.69 1.19
N TYR A 170 -1.80 -16.73 1.18
CA TYR A 170 -0.71 -16.67 0.22
C TYR A 170 0.55 -16.01 0.81
N SER A 171 1.67 -16.08 0.09
CA SER A 171 2.98 -15.59 0.52
C SER A 171 3.68 -14.88 -0.61
N PHE A 172 4.37 -13.78 -0.29
CA PHE A 172 5.24 -13.05 -1.22
C PHE A 172 6.73 -13.20 -0.88
N SER A 173 7.08 -13.72 0.31
CA SER A 173 8.48 -13.90 0.71
C SER A 173 9.23 -14.88 -0.18
N GLY A 174 8.59 -15.98 -0.57
CA GLY A 174 9.18 -16.95 -1.49
C GLY A 174 9.44 -16.35 -2.88
N LEU A 175 8.49 -15.58 -3.41
CA LEU A 175 8.64 -14.87 -4.67
C LEU A 175 9.79 -13.87 -4.60
N LYS A 176 9.85 -13.04 -3.56
CA LYS A 176 10.92 -12.09 -3.31
C LYS A 176 12.29 -12.77 -3.29
N THR A 177 12.42 -13.86 -2.54
CA THR A 177 13.67 -14.61 -2.40
C THR A 177 14.12 -15.20 -3.73
N SER A 178 13.19 -15.81 -4.49
CA SER A 178 13.43 -16.33 -5.83
C SER A 178 13.94 -15.22 -6.79
N PHE A 179 13.31 -14.06 -6.78
CA PHE A 179 13.73 -12.89 -7.54
C PHE A 179 15.16 -12.45 -7.17
N LEU A 180 15.47 -12.32 -5.87
CA LEU A 180 16.78 -11.89 -5.40
C LEU A 180 17.90 -12.83 -5.83
N TYR A 181 17.69 -14.14 -5.77
CA TYR A 181 18.67 -15.11 -6.23
C TYR A 181 18.86 -15.05 -7.75
N SER A 182 17.77 -15.00 -8.51
CA SER A 182 17.85 -14.86 -9.97
C SER A 182 18.59 -13.59 -10.39
N LEU A 183 18.26 -12.45 -9.76
CA LEU A 183 18.93 -11.18 -10.04
C LEU A 183 20.44 -11.26 -9.77
N ARG A 184 20.82 -11.88 -8.64
CA ARG A 184 22.24 -12.06 -8.31
C ARG A 184 22.98 -12.91 -9.35
N ASP A 185 22.34 -13.96 -9.83
CA ASP A 185 22.96 -14.86 -10.81
C ASP A 185 23.09 -14.15 -12.17
N TRP A 186 22.09 -13.42 -12.62
CA TRP A 186 22.16 -12.60 -13.85
C TRP A 186 23.26 -11.53 -13.78
N ILE A 187 23.41 -10.85 -12.63
CA ILE A 187 24.49 -9.85 -12.47
C ILE A 187 25.87 -10.51 -12.54
N LYS A 188 26.05 -11.70 -11.94
CA LYS A 188 27.30 -12.44 -12.02
C LYS A 188 27.65 -12.81 -13.46
N ASP A 189 26.69 -13.33 -14.21
CA ASP A 189 26.87 -13.66 -15.60
C ASP A 189 27.24 -12.42 -16.44
N CYS A 190 26.58 -11.28 -16.22
CA CYS A 190 26.93 -10.02 -16.87
C CYS A 190 28.36 -9.56 -16.53
N LEU A 191 28.78 -9.69 -15.28
CA LEU A 191 30.14 -9.28 -14.84
C LEU A 191 31.21 -10.21 -15.41
N LEU A 192 30.93 -11.49 -15.62
CA LEU A 192 31.85 -12.42 -16.30
C LEU A 192 32.07 -12.03 -17.76
N TYR A 193 31.06 -11.48 -18.45
CA TYR A 193 31.17 -10.97 -19.80
C TYR A 193 31.90 -9.62 -19.93
N THR A 194 31.89 -8.81 -18.88
CA THR A 194 32.50 -7.47 -18.86
C THR A 194 33.88 -7.43 -18.22
N SER A 195 34.32 -8.50 -17.54
CA SER A 195 35.69 -8.62 -17.04
C SER A 195 36.64 -8.95 -18.18
N PRO A 196 37.71 -8.18 -18.42
CA PRO A 196 38.74 -8.57 -19.38
C PRO A 196 39.28 -9.94 -18.98
N SER A 197 39.33 -10.84 -19.93
CA SER A 197 39.90 -12.18 -19.75
C SER A 197 41.34 -12.03 -19.22
N PRO A 198 41.82 -12.90 -18.30
CA PRO A 198 43.20 -12.91 -17.90
C PRO A 198 44.19 -13.02 -19.07
N ARG A 199 43.71 -13.45 -20.27
CA ARG A 199 44.49 -13.50 -21.53
C ARG A 199 44.65 -12.13 -22.17
N ASP A 200 43.77 -11.17 -21.92
CA ASP A 200 43.83 -9.83 -22.51
C ASP A 200 44.82 -8.90 -21.75
N ILE A 201 45.26 -9.31 -20.57
CA ILE A 201 46.24 -8.57 -19.76
C ILE A 201 47.66 -8.95 -20.11
N SER A 202 47.89 -10.06 -20.85
CA SER A 202 49.27 -10.55 -21.16
C SER A 202 49.84 -9.98 -22.46
N GLY A 203 49.19 -9.05 -23.12
CA GLY A 203 49.57 -8.51 -24.44
C GLY A 203 50.32 -7.18 -24.47
N SER A 204 50.76 -6.63 -23.30
CA SER A 204 51.55 -5.40 -23.24
C SER A 204 52.89 -5.66 -22.53
N ARG A 205 53.83 -6.15 -23.27
CA ARG A 205 55.29 -5.98 -23.04
C ARG A 205 55.91 -5.44 -24.28
#